data_2b5f0200172eef806b6cebcf0bf945ff
#
_entry.id   2b5f0200172eef806b6cebcf0bf945ff
#
_cell.length_a   1.000
_cell.length_b   1.000
_cell.length_c   1.000
_cell.angle_alpha   90.00
_cell.angle_beta   90.00
_cell.angle_gamma   90.00
#
_symmetry.space_group_name_H-M   'P 1'
#
loop_
_entity.id
_entity.type
_entity.pdbx_description
1 polymer ?
#
loop_
_entity_poly.entity_id
_entity_poly.type
_entity_poly.pdbx_seq_one_letter_code
_entity_poly.pdbx_strand_id
1 'polypeptide(L)'
;MANSVKLEIITPSKLFYRGYVDIVITTTLEGDEGFMYGHSWACKLLDIGELWIQEAGAGKDEYRVAAIAGGFIDVRDSIIIYTDAVEWSEDIDMERVLSEKAKAEDWLTHHEKDADPNDVTHAKIAISKAITRSHVAEGGYRRGH
;
A
#
# COMPACT_ATOMS: atom_id res chain seq x y z
N MET A 1 16.54 24.42 -3.66
CA MET A 1 16.21 23.40 -2.65
C MET A 1 14.83 22.85 -2.89
N ALA A 2 14.75 21.55 -2.95
CA ALA A 2 13.45 20.93 -3.04
C ALA A 2 12.69 21.12 -1.73
N ASN A 3 11.43 21.46 -1.82
CA ASN A 3 10.55 21.49 -0.66
C ASN A 3 10.09 20.08 -0.35
N SER A 4 10.02 19.76 0.92
CA SER A 4 9.49 18.48 1.39
C SER A 4 8.19 18.70 2.13
N VAL A 5 7.41 17.65 2.26
CA VAL A 5 6.14 17.66 2.97
C VAL A 5 6.16 16.59 4.06
N LYS A 6 5.57 16.91 5.21
CA LYS A 6 5.46 15.95 6.30
C LYS A 6 4.46 14.87 5.92
N LEU A 7 4.86 13.61 6.11
CA LEU A 7 4.02 12.44 5.88
C LEU A 7 3.89 11.64 7.17
N GLU A 8 2.66 11.28 7.50
CA GLU A 8 2.38 10.31 8.55
C GLU A 8 1.53 9.18 7.98
N ILE A 9 1.85 7.95 8.37
CA ILE A 9 1.08 6.77 7.98
C ILE A 9 0.58 6.13 9.27
N ILE A 10 -0.74 6.05 9.40
CA ILE A 10 -1.40 5.64 10.64
C ILE A 10 -2.26 4.41 10.36
N THR A 11 -2.12 3.41 11.23
CA THR A 11 -2.99 2.23 11.25
C THR A 11 -3.81 2.25 12.53
N PRO A 12 -4.85 1.41 12.65
CA PRO A 12 -5.62 1.34 13.90
C PRO A 12 -4.78 1.02 15.13
N SER A 13 -3.65 0.32 14.95
CA SER A 13 -2.83 -0.12 16.08
C SER A 13 -1.65 0.80 16.38
N LYS A 14 -1.17 1.58 15.41
CA LYS A 14 0.05 2.38 15.62
C LYS A 14 0.29 3.44 14.56
N LEU A 15 1.19 4.36 14.88
CA LEU A 15 1.82 5.23 13.91
C LEU A 15 2.93 4.42 13.23
N PHE A 16 2.75 4.11 11.96
CA PHE A 16 3.69 3.30 11.19
C PHE A 16 4.91 4.10 10.69
N TYR A 17 4.67 5.35 10.27
CA TYR A 17 5.71 6.20 9.69
C TYR A 17 5.44 7.67 9.99
N ARG A 18 6.50 8.42 10.22
CA ARG A 18 6.46 9.89 10.31
C ARG A 18 7.79 10.41 9.79
N GLY A 19 7.73 11.31 8.84
CA GLY A 19 8.94 11.90 8.28
C GLY A 19 8.61 12.93 7.22
N TYR A 20 9.64 13.51 6.63
CA TYR A 20 9.49 14.44 5.52
C TYR A 20 9.87 13.72 4.23
N VAL A 21 9.06 13.92 3.21
CA VAL A 21 9.23 13.24 1.92
C VAL A 21 9.25 14.26 0.78
N ASP A 22 9.96 13.94 -0.29
CA ASP A 22 9.93 14.72 -1.52
C ASP A 22 8.70 14.33 -2.34
N ILE A 23 8.32 13.06 -2.31
CA ILE A 23 7.12 12.56 -2.96
C ILE A 23 6.64 11.28 -2.26
N VAL A 24 5.33 11.11 -2.21
CA VAL A 24 4.70 9.82 -1.90
C VAL A 24 3.81 9.45 -3.08
N ILE A 25 3.96 8.21 -3.56
CA ILE A 25 3.16 7.66 -4.64
C ILE A 25 2.38 6.50 -4.05
N THR A 26 1.08 6.47 -4.25
CA THR A 26 0.24 5.42 -3.69
C THR A 26 -0.90 5.05 -4.63
N THR A 27 -1.39 3.83 -4.49
CA THR A 27 -2.49 3.32 -5.30
C THR A 27 -3.82 3.84 -4.76
N THR A 28 -4.48 4.68 -5.55
CA THR A 28 -5.84 5.16 -5.25
C THR A 28 -6.85 4.30 -6.03
N LEU A 29 -8.14 4.51 -5.78
CA LEU A 29 -9.18 3.85 -6.57
C LEU A 29 -9.13 4.24 -8.06
N GLU A 30 -8.45 5.32 -8.38
CA GLU A 30 -8.29 5.81 -9.76
C GLU A 30 -6.93 5.45 -10.37
N GLY A 31 -6.12 4.66 -9.67
CA GLY A 31 -4.77 4.29 -10.08
C GLY A 31 -3.71 4.94 -9.21
N ASP A 32 -2.47 4.82 -9.62
CA ASP A 32 -1.35 5.39 -8.86
C ASP A 32 -1.31 6.90 -8.99
N GLU A 33 -1.15 7.59 -7.88
CA GLU A 33 -1.01 9.05 -7.84
C GLU A 33 0.16 9.45 -6.96
N GLY A 34 0.86 10.51 -7.39
CA GLY A 34 1.95 11.11 -6.62
C GLY A 34 1.51 12.38 -5.93
N PHE A 35 1.98 12.58 -4.70
CA PHE A 35 1.68 13.75 -3.89
C PHE A 35 2.97 14.37 -3.40
N MET A 36 3.13 15.66 -3.62
CA MET A 36 4.32 16.43 -3.31
C MET A 36 3.97 17.68 -2.53
N TYR A 37 4.97 18.37 -2.04
CA TYR A 37 4.79 19.69 -1.43
C TYR A 37 4.01 20.60 -2.39
N GLY A 38 3.03 21.31 -1.85
CA GLY A 38 2.22 22.24 -2.65
C GLY A 38 1.09 21.60 -3.44
N HIS A 39 0.90 20.30 -3.32
CA HIS A 39 -0.26 19.64 -3.95
C HIS A 39 -1.56 20.26 -3.42
N SER A 40 -2.56 20.39 -4.28
CA SER A 40 -3.89 20.84 -3.88
C SER A 40 -4.46 19.97 -2.77
N TRP A 41 -5.17 20.57 -1.84
CA TRP A 41 -5.82 19.80 -0.78
C TRP A 41 -6.78 18.78 -1.37
N ALA A 42 -6.68 17.56 -0.90
CA ALA A 42 -7.47 16.45 -1.42
C ALA A 42 -7.65 15.37 -0.35
N CYS A 43 -8.74 14.64 -0.47
CA CYS A 43 -8.94 13.43 0.31
C CYS A 43 -9.36 12.34 -0.67
N LYS A 44 -8.59 11.26 -0.77
CA LYS A 44 -8.83 10.21 -1.75
C LYS A 44 -8.84 8.85 -1.09
N LEU A 45 -9.70 7.99 -1.59
CA LEU A 45 -9.74 6.60 -1.16
C LEU A 45 -8.57 5.83 -1.78
N LEU A 46 -7.97 4.98 -0.98
CA LEU A 46 -6.86 4.12 -1.39
C LEU A 46 -7.38 2.71 -1.66
N ASP A 47 -6.73 2.03 -2.58
CA ASP A 47 -6.99 0.63 -2.87
C ASP A 47 -5.91 -0.24 -2.23
N ILE A 48 -6.08 -1.55 -2.32
CA ILE A 48 -5.01 -2.50 -2.02
C ILE A 48 -3.93 -2.28 -3.06
N GLY A 49 -2.72 -1.96 -2.63
CA GLY A 49 -1.67 -1.62 -3.58
C GLY A 49 -0.34 -1.28 -2.95
N GLU A 50 0.39 -0.45 -3.65
CA GLU A 50 1.76 -0.08 -3.30
C GLU A 50 1.83 1.34 -2.78
N LEU A 51 2.83 1.54 -1.94
CA LEU A 51 3.19 2.85 -1.41
C LEU A 51 4.68 3.04 -1.65
N TRP A 52 5.02 4.13 -2.32
CA TRP A 52 6.41 4.50 -2.62
C TRP A 52 6.72 5.84 -2.00
N ILE A 53 7.76 5.90 -1.18
CA ILE A 53 8.16 7.11 -0.48
C ILE A 53 9.59 7.45 -0.86
N GLN A 54 9.80 8.67 -1.35
CA GLN A 54 11.13 9.23 -1.48
C GLN A 54 11.34 10.19 -0.32
N GLU A 55 12.18 9.80 0.62
CA GLU A 55 12.45 10.63 1.79
C GLU A 55 13.25 11.87 1.42
N ALA A 56 13.03 12.95 2.16
CA ALA A 56 13.77 14.18 1.93
C ALA A 56 15.28 13.93 2.11
N GLY A 57 16.06 14.35 1.10
CA GLY A 57 17.49 14.12 1.09
C GLY A 57 17.93 12.78 0.54
N ALA A 58 17.02 11.91 0.15
CA ALA A 58 17.35 10.65 -0.50
C ALA A 58 17.86 10.88 -1.94
N GLY A 59 18.55 9.89 -2.47
CA GLY A 59 18.97 9.92 -3.87
C GLY A 59 17.79 9.89 -4.83
N LYS A 60 18.02 10.31 -6.07
CA LYS A 60 16.99 10.48 -7.09
C LYS A 60 16.08 9.25 -7.28
N ASP A 61 16.63 8.06 -7.20
CA ASP A 61 15.90 6.82 -7.43
C ASP A 61 15.78 5.98 -6.15
N GLU A 62 16.02 6.59 -5.00
CA GLU A 62 15.95 5.90 -3.71
C GLU A 62 14.55 6.01 -3.11
N TYR A 63 13.80 4.94 -3.23
CA TYR A 63 12.44 4.84 -2.68
C TYR A 63 12.35 3.76 -1.62
N ARG A 64 11.56 4.04 -0.60
CA ARG A 64 11.11 3.00 0.32
C ARG A 64 9.75 2.53 -0.18
N VAL A 65 9.56 1.21 -0.20
CA VAL A 65 8.35 0.60 -0.77
C VAL A 65 7.61 -0.18 0.30
N ALA A 66 6.30 -0.03 0.34
CA ALA A 66 5.43 -0.75 1.25
C ALA A 66 4.20 -1.26 0.53
N ALA A 67 3.56 -2.29 1.11
CA ALA A 67 2.26 -2.75 0.68
C ALA A 67 1.20 -2.13 1.60
N ILE A 68 0.09 -1.66 1.03
CA ILE A 68 -1.03 -1.10 1.77
C ILE A 68 -2.32 -1.86 1.47
N ALA A 69 -3.24 -1.81 2.41
CA ALA A 69 -4.52 -2.52 2.31
C ALA A 69 -5.70 -1.54 2.39
N GLY A 70 -5.76 -0.61 1.44
CA GLY A 70 -6.85 0.35 1.38
C GLY A 70 -6.73 1.49 2.39
N GLY A 71 -7.82 2.20 2.62
CA GLY A 71 -7.88 3.35 3.51
C GLY A 71 -8.08 4.66 2.75
N PHE A 72 -7.49 5.74 3.25
CA PHE A 72 -7.56 7.02 2.55
C PHE A 72 -6.33 7.87 2.82
N ILE A 73 -6.08 8.81 1.91
CA ILE A 73 -5.02 9.80 2.04
C ILE A 73 -5.67 11.19 2.17
N ASP A 74 -5.22 11.93 3.17
CA ASP A 74 -5.65 13.31 3.42
C ASP A 74 -4.48 14.24 3.15
N VAL A 75 -4.61 15.03 2.10
CA VAL A 75 -3.55 15.94 1.63
C VAL A 75 -3.93 17.37 1.98
N ARG A 76 -3.14 17.99 2.83
CA ARG A 76 -3.27 19.40 3.22
C ARG A 76 -1.87 20.02 3.24
N ASP A 77 -1.56 20.81 4.25
CA ASP A 77 -0.20 21.34 4.45
C ASP A 77 0.75 20.20 4.84
N SER A 78 0.23 19.14 5.42
CA SER A 78 0.89 17.86 5.61
C SER A 78 0.03 16.76 5.03
N ILE A 79 0.61 15.58 4.87
CA ILE A 79 -0.08 14.40 4.29
C ILE A 79 -0.24 13.35 5.37
N ILE A 80 -1.44 12.82 5.51
CA ILE A 80 -1.72 11.71 6.41
C ILE A 80 -2.35 10.58 5.61
N ILE A 81 -1.79 9.38 5.74
CA ILE A 81 -2.36 8.16 5.17
C ILE A 81 -2.93 7.33 6.32
N TYR A 82 -4.21 7.01 6.21
CA TYR A 82 -4.89 6.10 7.13
C TYR A 82 -5.12 4.80 6.37
N THR A 83 -4.57 3.71 6.86
CA THR A 83 -4.72 2.41 6.20
C THR A 83 -4.93 1.32 7.24
N ASP A 84 -5.64 0.26 6.86
CA ASP A 84 -5.92 -0.85 7.77
C ASP A 84 -4.66 -1.67 8.07
N ALA A 85 -3.80 -1.81 7.06
CA ALA A 85 -2.55 -2.54 7.20
C ALA A 85 -1.51 -1.98 6.24
N VAL A 86 -0.28 -1.95 6.69
CA VAL A 86 0.86 -1.51 5.90
C VAL A 86 2.10 -2.27 6.37
N GLU A 87 2.95 -2.65 5.42
CA GLU A 87 4.21 -3.28 5.78
C GLU A 87 5.28 -2.94 4.74
N TRP A 88 6.50 -2.71 5.22
CA TRP A 88 7.64 -2.44 4.36
C TRP A 88 7.99 -3.66 3.52
N SER A 89 8.53 -3.43 2.32
CA SER A 89 8.92 -4.51 1.41
C SER A 89 9.88 -5.51 2.05
N GLU A 90 10.84 -5.01 2.82
CA GLU A 90 11.84 -5.84 3.49
C GLU A 90 11.29 -6.68 4.64
N ASP A 91 10.13 -6.32 5.16
CA ASP A 91 9.50 -7.03 6.27
C ASP A 91 8.49 -8.09 5.83
N ILE A 92 8.23 -8.20 4.52
CA ILE A 92 7.27 -9.17 3.99
C ILE A 92 7.87 -10.57 3.97
N ASP A 93 7.19 -11.51 4.63
CA ASP A 93 7.54 -12.92 4.61
C ASP A 93 6.89 -13.60 3.41
N MET A 94 7.68 -13.85 2.37
CA MET A 94 7.19 -14.43 1.11
C MET A 94 6.61 -15.83 1.27
N GLU A 95 7.19 -16.67 2.11
CA GLU A 95 6.66 -18.01 2.33
C GLU A 95 5.25 -17.95 2.91
N ARG A 96 5.06 -17.07 3.90
CA ARG A 96 3.76 -16.87 4.53
C ARG A 96 2.74 -16.31 3.54
N VAL A 97 3.13 -15.33 2.74
CA VAL A 97 2.27 -14.72 1.73
C VAL A 97 1.81 -15.75 0.71
N LEU A 98 2.72 -16.55 0.19
CA LEU A 98 2.40 -17.59 -0.80
C LEU A 98 1.53 -18.69 -0.20
N SER A 99 1.77 -19.04 1.07
CA SER A 99 0.93 -20.01 1.78
C SER A 99 -0.50 -19.51 1.98
N GLU A 100 -0.66 -18.26 2.40
CA GLU A 100 -1.98 -17.64 2.58
C GLU A 100 -2.72 -17.52 1.26
N LYS A 101 -2.02 -17.18 0.18
CA LYS A 101 -2.59 -17.12 -1.17
C LYS A 101 -3.10 -18.51 -1.60
N ALA A 102 -2.26 -19.53 -1.44
CA ALA A 102 -2.62 -20.89 -1.82
C ALA A 102 -3.86 -21.39 -1.05
N LYS A 103 -3.94 -21.11 0.24
CA LYS A 103 -5.09 -21.48 1.08
C LYS A 103 -6.37 -20.80 0.60
N ALA A 104 -6.30 -19.51 0.26
CA ALA A 104 -7.47 -18.77 -0.22
C ALA A 104 -7.92 -19.26 -1.58
N GLU A 105 -6.99 -19.56 -2.48
CA GLU A 105 -7.30 -20.11 -3.81
C GLU A 105 -7.92 -21.52 -3.69
N ASP A 106 -7.38 -22.35 -2.83
CA ASP A 106 -7.91 -23.69 -2.59
C ASP A 106 -9.33 -23.64 -2.02
N TRP A 107 -9.54 -22.76 -1.04
CA TRP A 107 -10.87 -22.55 -0.45
C TRP A 107 -11.88 -22.12 -1.53
N LEU A 108 -11.54 -21.18 -2.40
CA LEU A 108 -12.40 -20.73 -3.50
C LEU A 108 -12.74 -21.88 -4.43
N THR A 109 -11.76 -22.69 -4.81
CA THR A 109 -11.95 -23.81 -5.71
C THR A 109 -13.03 -24.77 -5.20
N HIS A 110 -13.09 -24.98 -3.88
CA HIS A 110 -14.00 -25.96 -3.26
C HIS A 110 -15.33 -25.35 -2.79
N HIS A 111 -15.42 -24.04 -2.58
CA HIS A 111 -16.55 -23.40 -1.88
C HIS A 111 -17.25 -22.29 -2.65
N GLU A 112 -16.70 -21.84 -3.77
CA GLU A 112 -17.21 -20.63 -4.45
C GLU A 112 -18.70 -20.71 -4.79
N LYS A 113 -19.19 -21.88 -5.13
CA LYS A 113 -20.60 -22.08 -5.55
C LYS A 113 -21.57 -22.18 -4.39
N ASP A 114 -21.11 -22.66 -3.24
CA ASP A 114 -21.96 -23.02 -2.10
C ASP A 114 -21.80 -22.09 -0.91
N ALA A 115 -20.79 -21.23 -0.91
CA ALA A 115 -20.47 -20.35 0.21
C ALA A 115 -21.27 -19.05 0.18
N ASP A 116 -21.34 -18.41 1.33
CA ASP A 116 -21.89 -17.06 1.45
C ASP A 116 -21.06 -16.10 0.55
N PRO A 117 -21.74 -15.22 -0.23
CA PRO A 117 -21.02 -14.24 -1.06
C PRO A 117 -20.01 -13.38 -0.32
N ASN A 118 -20.24 -13.10 0.97
CA ASN A 118 -19.27 -12.35 1.78
C ASN A 118 -17.99 -13.13 2.01
N ASP A 119 -18.09 -14.45 2.22
CA ASP A 119 -16.91 -15.30 2.41
C ASP A 119 -16.13 -15.44 1.12
N VAL A 120 -16.80 -15.51 -0.02
CA VAL A 120 -16.15 -15.51 -1.34
C VAL A 120 -15.41 -14.19 -1.56
N THR A 121 -16.04 -13.08 -1.22
CA THR A 121 -15.41 -11.76 -1.33
C THR A 121 -14.17 -11.65 -0.45
N HIS A 122 -14.25 -12.15 0.80
CA HIS A 122 -13.09 -12.14 1.70
C HIS A 122 -11.93 -12.96 1.15
N ALA A 123 -12.21 -14.13 0.56
CA ALA A 123 -11.16 -14.95 -0.04
C ALA A 123 -10.51 -14.25 -1.25
N LYS A 124 -11.30 -13.60 -2.08
CA LYS A 124 -10.77 -12.82 -3.22
C LYS A 124 -9.92 -11.64 -2.77
N ILE A 125 -10.33 -10.95 -1.72
CA ILE A 125 -9.54 -9.86 -1.13
C ILE A 125 -8.23 -10.40 -0.58
N ALA A 126 -8.24 -11.54 0.12
CA ALA A 126 -7.04 -12.16 0.64
C ALA A 126 -6.03 -12.50 -0.47
N ILE A 127 -6.52 -13.00 -1.60
CA ILE A 127 -5.68 -13.28 -2.77
C ILE A 127 -5.10 -11.98 -3.34
N SER A 128 -5.92 -10.94 -3.48
CA SER A 128 -5.47 -9.64 -3.96
C SER A 128 -4.38 -9.05 -3.08
N LYS A 129 -4.55 -9.11 -1.77
CA LYS A 129 -3.54 -8.65 -0.81
C LYS A 129 -2.25 -9.45 -0.94
N ALA A 130 -2.34 -10.77 -1.09
CA ALA A 130 -1.18 -11.63 -1.24
C ALA A 130 -0.41 -11.33 -2.52
N ILE A 131 -1.11 -11.12 -3.63
CA ILE A 131 -0.49 -10.74 -4.91
C ILE A 131 0.25 -9.43 -4.76
N THR A 132 -0.38 -8.42 -4.17
CA THR A 132 0.24 -7.11 -3.93
C THR A 132 1.48 -7.24 -3.04
N ARG A 133 1.37 -7.97 -1.94
CA ARG A 133 2.49 -8.16 -1.03
C ARG A 133 3.67 -8.86 -1.71
N SER A 134 3.42 -9.86 -2.55
CA SER A 134 4.49 -10.53 -3.27
C SER A 134 5.19 -9.60 -4.27
N HIS A 135 4.46 -8.75 -4.98
CA HIS A 135 5.06 -7.75 -5.87
C HIS A 135 5.89 -6.74 -5.09
N VAL A 136 5.38 -6.26 -3.97
CA VAL A 136 6.09 -5.30 -3.11
C VAL A 136 7.38 -5.92 -2.56
N ALA A 137 7.34 -7.17 -2.12
CA ALA A 137 8.53 -7.86 -1.63
C ALA A 137 9.61 -7.98 -2.69
N GLU A 138 9.23 -8.06 -3.97
CA GLU A 138 10.15 -8.09 -5.10
C GLU A 138 10.57 -6.69 -5.57
N GLY A 139 10.10 -5.63 -4.92
CA GLY A 139 10.44 -4.24 -5.23
C GLY A 139 9.34 -3.45 -5.92
N GLY A 140 8.15 -4.02 -6.07
CA GLY A 140 6.97 -3.35 -6.61
C GLY A 140 6.99 -3.19 -8.12
N TYR A 141 5.86 -2.71 -8.65
CA TYR A 141 5.66 -2.55 -10.09
C TYR A 141 6.51 -1.45 -10.72
N ARG A 142 6.97 -0.49 -9.91
CA ARG A 142 7.72 0.66 -10.43
C ARG A 142 9.21 0.38 -10.53
N ARG A 143 9.65 -0.77 -10.07
CA ARG A 143 11.06 -1.11 -10.09
C ARG A 143 11.54 -1.28 -11.53
N GLY A 144 12.64 -0.61 -11.88
CA GLY A 144 13.20 -0.67 -13.23
C GLY A 144 12.64 0.36 -14.19
N HIS A 145 11.80 1.26 -13.71
CA HIS A 145 11.25 2.35 -14.52
C HIS A 145 12.03 3.65 -14.39
#